data_4ed7d6d58131763607fd8f0961b9e22c
#
_entry.id   4ed7d6d58131763607fd8f0961b9e22c
#
_cell.length_a   1.000
_cell.length_b   1.000
_cell.length_c   1.000
_cell.angle_alpha   90.00
_cell.angle_beta   90.00
_cell.angle_gamma   90.00
#
_symmetry.space_group_name_H-M   'P 1'
#
loop_
_entity.id
_entity.type
_entity.pdbx_description
1 polymer ?
#
loop_
_entity_poly.entity_id
_entity_poly.type
_entity_poly.pdbx_seq_one_letter_code
_entity_poly.pdbx_strand_id
1 'polypeptide(L)'
;MRSNKKWRRLLTAWGLVCALALAGCGGSTAPAASGAESAKEEEAVQEETEAAPDSAEAVTAEGGSESPEAQASSAAASTGAAAATTSSAAVSTGAAAGETAAEAVSGEEMLSLWTEDAPLKKELVAYMDSITREDSADYIPEDCRIAVFDLDGTLFCETDPNYFDYCLLVHRVLEDPDYKDRASDFERQTAEKIVQQNETGESFEGLELDHGHCIASSFAGMTIDEFSNYIQEFKKLPMPSYEGMTRGEGFYLPMLQVVDYLQANDFTVYVVSGTDRFIVRGLVEDSPLHIPPRQIIGSDETIVTKNQGDTDGLDYLYDKDDELVLGGDFIVKNLKMNKVAVIAQEIGQQPVLSFGNSTGDSSMAEYVTSNNPFRSMAFMLCCDDTERENGNVEKADKMFSLCEEYGWTPVSMKNDWTTIYGDSVTRKTDAE
;
A
#
# COMPACT_ATOMS: atom_id res chain seq x y z
N MET A 1 48.48 0.21 -17.77
CA MET A 1 49.15 -0.96 -18.44
C MET A 1 48.64 -2.26 -17.84
N ARG A 2 48.05 -3.13 -18.67
CA ARG A 2 47.55 -4.50 -18.45
C ARG A 2 46.28 -4.58 -17.58
N SER A 3 45.07 -4.64 -18.17
CA SER A 3 44.45 -5.77 -18.86
C SER A 3 44.14 -6.96 -17.94
N ASN A 4 42.86 -7.09 -17.59
CA ASN A 4 42.31 -8.44 -17.46
C ASN A 4 40.84 -8.46 -17.92
N LYS A 5 40.69 -8.71 -19.23
CA LYS A 5 39.50 -9.30 -19.82
C LYS A 5 39.48 -10.77 -19.46
N LYS A 6 38.45 -11.27 -18.81
CA LYS A 6 37.97 -12.65 -18.88
C LYS A 6 36.71 -12.77 -18.06
N TRP A 7 35.59 -12.71 -18.71
CA TRP A 7 34.38 -13.50 -18.42
C TRP A 7 33.33 -13.21 -19.49
N ARG A 8 33.63 -13.72 -20.67
CA ARG A 8 32.62 -13.94 -21.71
C ARG A 8 32.94 -15.31 -22.30
N ARG A 9 31.92 -16.18 -22.28
CA ARG A 9 31.68 -17.40 -23.04
C ARG A 9 31.28 -18.56 -22.14
N LEU A 10 29.95 -18.77 -22.12
CA LEU A 10 29.34 -20.10 -22.07
C LEU A 10 27.84 -19.92 -22.34
N LEU A 11 27.53 -19.69 -23.57
CA LEU A 11 26.24 -19.94 -24.19
C LEU A 11 26.58 -20.54 -25.56
N THR A 12 26.33 -21.83 -25.72
CA THR A 12 25.90 -22.43 -27.00
C THR A 12 25.76 -23.94 -26.82
N ALA A 13 24.70 -24.37 -27.41
CA ALA A 13 24.42 -25.74 -27.83
C ALA A 13 23.58 -26.60 -26.88
N TRP A 14 22.31 -26.68 -27.18
CA TRP A 14 21.67 -27.93 -27.53
C TRP A 14 20.44 -27.58 -28.40
N GLY A 15 20.64 -27.78 -29.68
CA GLY A 15 19.60 -27.70 -30.70
C GLY A 15 19.22 -29.09 -31.17
N LEU A 16 18.01 -29.21 -31.57
CA LEU A 16 17.48 -30.04 -32.65
C LEU A 16 17.52 -31.57 -32.50
N VAL A 17 16.35 -32.17 -32.35
CA VAL A 17 15.97 -33.36 -33.18
C VAL A 17 14.48 -33.21 -33.58
N CYS A 18 14.29 -33.03 -34.87
CA CYS A 18 13.05 -33.24 -35.61
C CYS A 18 12.78 -34.72 -35.85
N ALA A 19 11.49 -35.11 -36.02
CA ALA A 19 10.98 -35.84 -37.17
C ALA A 19 9.56 -36.33 -36.89
N LEU A 20 8.58 -35.78 -37.57
CA LEU A 20 7.86 -36.32 -38.73
C LEU A 20 7.42 -37.77 -38.63
N ALA A 21 6.08 -37.99 -38.57
CA ALA A 21 5.44 -39.00 -39.36
C ALA A 21 3.96 -38.65 -39.59
N LEU A 22 3.59 -38.69 -40.86
CA LEU A 22 2.35 -38.39 -41.49
C LEU A 22 1.39 -39.61 -41.48
N ALA A 23 0.11 -39.28 -41.60
CA ALA A 23 -0.94 -39.90 -42.44
C ALA A 23 -1.77 -41.07 -41.90
N GLY A 24 -3.08 -40.85 -42.08
CA GLY A 24 -4.00 -41.96 -42.35
C GLY A 24 -5.46 -41.69 -41.99
N CYS A 25 -6.18 -41.11 -42.90
CA CYS A 25 -7.58 -41.26 -43.31
C CYS A 25 -8.55 -42.14 -42.56
N GLY A 26 -9.80 -41.64 -42.34
CA GLY A 26 -10.96 -42.36 -42.83
C GLY A 26 -12.13 -42.55 -41.88
N GLY A 27 -13.22 -41.78 -42.10
CA GLY A 27 -14.56 -42.36 -42.23
C GLY A 27 -15.48 -42.42 -41.02
N SER A 28 -16.38 -41.46 -40.93
CA SER A 28 -17.87 -41.58 -41.01
C SER A 28 -18.67 -42.31 -39.93
N THR A 29 -19.73 -41.61 -39.53
CA THR A 29 -21.08 -41.98 -39.07
C THR A 29 -21.36 -42.00 -37.55
N ALA A 30 -22.22 -41.04 -37.14
CA ALA A 30 -23.11 -41.12 -35.98
C ALA A 30 -24.27 -42.10 -36.28
N PRO A 31 -25.18 -42.50 -35.36
CA PRO A 31 -25.76 -41.71 -34.27
C PRO A 31 -26.15 -42.45 -32.95
N ALA A 32 -26.56 -41.62 -31.97
CA ALA A 32 -27.69 -41.81 -31.03
C ALA A 32 -27.51 -42.55 -29.69
N ALA A 33 -27.76 -41.78 -28.66
CA ALA A 33 -28.68 -41.94 -27.55
C ALA A 33 -28.32 -42.72 -26.28
N SER A 34 -28.51 -41.99 -25.19
CA SER A 34 -29.05 -42.33 -23.89
C SER A 34 -28.19 -42.99 -22.82
N GLY A 35 -28.30 -42.39 -21.64
CA GLY A 35 -28.18 -43.12 -20.40
C GLY A 35 -27.31 -42.45 -19.33
N ALA A 36 -27.97 -41.96 -18.31
CA ALA A 36 -27.44 -41.45 -17.06
C ALA A 36 -26.55 -42.48 -16.35
N GLU A 37 -25.52 -42.03 -15.64
CA GLU A 37 -25.39 -42.23 -14.20
C GLU A 37 -24.10 -41.63 -13.64
N SER A 38 -24.27 -41.09 -12.49
CA SER A 38 -23.36 -40.55 -11.48
C SER A 38 -22.14 -41.44 -11.18
N ALA A 39 -20.96 -40.85 -11.13
CA ALA A 39 -19.90 -41.33 -10.25
C ALA A 39 -19.02 -40.13 -9.79
N LYS A 40 -19.00 -39.96 -8.50
CA LYS A 40 -18.06 -39.12 -7.75
C LYS A 40 -16.65 -39.68 -7.89
N GLU A 41 -15.69 -38.89 -8.25
CA GLU A 41 -14.29 -39.20 -7.98
C GLU A 41 -13.74 -38.15 -6.98
N GLU A 42 -13.38 -38.67 -5.80
CA GLU A 42 -12.58 -38.03 -4.79
C GLU A 42 -11.10 -38.10 -5.27
N GLU A 43 -10.48 -36.98 -5.53
CA GLU A 43 -9.03 -36.93 -5.67
C GLU A 43 -8.39 -36.61 -4.31
N ALA A 44 -7.66 -37.60 -3.81
CA ALA A 44 -6.89 -37.55 -2.58
C ALA A 44 -5.62 -36.72 -2.80
N VAL A 45 -5.42 -35.72 -1.95
CA VAL A 45 -4.16 -34.99 -1.79
C VAL A 45 -3.17 -35.90 -1.06
N GLN A 46 -2.07 -36.22 -1.71
CA GLN A 46 -0.92 -36.86 -1.08
C GLN A 46 0.01 -35.80 -0.47
N GLU A 47 0.10 -35.88 0.83
CA GLU A 47 1.07 -35.18 1.67
C GLU A 47 2.42 -35.90 1.54
N GLU A 48 3.42 -35.26 0.92
CA GLU A 48 4.80 -35.72 1.00
C GLU A 48 5.52 -34.97 2.12
N THR A 49 5.75 -35.69 3.20
CA THR A 49 6.66 -35.31 4.28
C THR A 49 8.07 -35.75 3.91
N GLU A 50 8.97 -34.82 3.64
CA GLU A 50 10.42 -35.10 3.59
C GLU A 50 11.08 -34.68 4.91
N ALA A 51 11.70 -35.68 5.52
CA ALA A 51 12.42 -35.60 6.79
C ALA A 51 13.83 -35.01 6.59
N ALA A 52 14.21 -34.12 7.49
CA ALA A 52 15.58 -33.62 7.61
C ALA A 52 16.51 -34.70 8.23
N PRO A 53 17.76 -34.76 7.82
CA PRO A 53 18.77 -35.52 8.56
C PRO A 53 19.49 -34.64 9.59
N ASP A 54 19.42 -35.12 10.81
CA ASP A 54 20.22 -34.73 11.94
C ASP A 54 21.69 -35.15 11.74
N SER A 55 22.67 -34.24 11.93
CA SER A 55 24.01 -34.61 12.33
C SER A 55 24.70 -33.45 13.03
N ALA A 56 24.79 -33.61 14.32
CA ALA A 56 25.66 -32.86 15.20
C ALA A 56 27.08 -33.36 15.05
N GLU A 57 28.05 -32.48 14.82
CA GLU A 57 29.44 -32.70 15.25
C GLU A 57 29.99 -31.49 15.98
N ALA A 58 30.31 -31.75 17.23
CA ALA A 58 31.01 -30.87 18.14
C ALA A 58 32.48 -30.84 17.82
N VAL A 59 33.06 -29.65 17.64
CA VAL A 59 34.51 -29.48 17.70
C VAL A 59 34.83 -28.47 18.81
N THR A 60 35.42 -28.98 19.86
CA THR A 60 36.11 -28.24 20.91
C THR A 60 37.49 -27.79 20.42
N ALA A 61 37.82 -26.52 20.61
CA ALA A 61 39.21 -26.08 20.70
C ALA A 61 39.32 -24.87 21.63
N GLU A 62 40.18 -25.03 22.59
CA GLU A 62 40.58 -24.09 23.61
C GLU A 62 41.50 -22.98 23.06
N GLY A 63 41.52 -21.85 23.77
CA GLY A 63 42.75 -21.16 24.04
C GLY A 63 42.90 -19.69 23.67
N GLY A 64 42.98 -18.82 24.70
CA GLY A 64 43.90 -17.70 24.75
C GLY A 64 43.30 -16.29 24.59
N SER A 65 42.83 -15.69 25.68
CA SER A 65 43.40 -14.55 26.40
C SER A 65 44.07 -13.45 25.55
N GLU A 66 43.45 -12.24 25.55
CA GLU A 66 43.98 -11.01 26.11
C GLU A 66 43.13 -9.81 25.70
N SER A 67 42.61 -9.13 26.75
CA SER A 67 42.07 -7.75 26.64
C SER A 67 43.20 -6.75 26.84
N PRO A 68 43.08 -5.54 26.28
CA PRO A 68 43.61 -4.37 26.98
C PRO A 68 42.52 -3.39 27.41
N GLU A 69 42.68 -2.98 28.63
CA GLU A 69 41.93 -1.97 29.36
C GLU A 69 41.95 -0.59 28.67
N ALA A 70 40.79 0.06 28.68
CA ALA A 70 40.67 1.48 28.36
C ALA A 70 40.91 2.33 29.59
N GLN A 71 41.90 3.18 29.52
CA GLN A 71 42.10 4.24 30.51
C GLN A 71 41.22 5.44 30.21
N ALA A 72 40.44 5.82 31.22
CA ALA A 72 39.76 7.10 31.31
C ALA A 72 40.76 8.21 31.69
N SER A 73 40.74 9.31 30.98
CA SER A 73 41.30 10.56 31.47
C SER A 73 40.25 11.66 31.44
N SER A 74 39.93 12.13 32.64
CA SER A 74 39.17 13.33 32.96
C SER A 74 40.01 14.57 32.74
N ALA A 75 39.47 15.59 32.09
CA ALA A 75 39.94 16.97 32.25
C ALA A 75 38.73 17.90 32.32
N ALA A 76 38.55 18.47 33.48
CA ALA A 76 37.66 19.58 33.75
C ALA A 76 38.43 20.92 33.62
N ALA A 77 37.74 21.94 33.15
CA ALA A 77 37.86 23.37 33.51
C ALA A 77 37.22 24.21 32.41
N SER A 78 36.38 25.08 32.58
CA SER A 78 35.91 26.08 33.51
C SER A 78 35.57 27.35 32.72
N THR A 79 34.37 27.87 33.00
CA THR A 79 33.98 29.28 33.09
C THR A 79 33.93 30.18 31.84
N GLY A 80 32.77 30.79 31.70
CA GLY A 80 32.53 31.99 30.92
C GLY A 80 31.07 32.38 30.86
N ALA A 81 30.54 32.95 31.93
CA ALA A 81 29.20 33.53 32.00
C ALA A 81 29.18 34.90 31.28
N ALA A 82 28.16 35.13 30.47
CA ALA A 82 27.69 36.49 30.17
C ALA A 82 26.17 36.50 30.15
N ALA A 83 25.63 37.09 31.20
CA ALA A 83 24.20 37.39 31.32
C ALA A 83 23.85 38.62 30.47
N ALA A 84 22.80 38.52 29.69
CA ALA A 84 22.09 39.68 29.17
C ALA A 84 20.64 39.60 29.62
N THR A 85 20.34 40.38 30.64
CA THR A 85 19.03 40.72 31.12
C THR A 85 18.35 41.66 30.14
N THR A 86 17.21 41.31 29.59
CA THR A 86 16.23 42.28 29.14
C THR A 86 14.89 42.01 29.83
N SER A 87 14.56 42.91 30.69
CA SER A 87 13.28 43.17 31.34
C SER A 87 12.19 43.40 30.28
N SER A 88 11.09 42.69 30.36
CA SER A 88 9.83 43.14 29.77
C SER A 88 8.71 42.99 30.79
N ALA A 89 8.03 44.07 30.99
CA ALA A 89 7.03 44.32 31.99
C ALA A 89 5.74 43.46 31.76
N ALA A 90 5.26 42.90 32.84
CA ALA A 90 3.94 42.32 32.93
C ALA A 90 2.86 43.41 32.87
N VAL A 91 2.00 43.38 31.90
CA VAL A 91 0.71 44.06 31.94
C VAL A 91 -0.37 42.99 32.24
N SER A 92 -0.80 43.03 33.51
CA SER A 92 -1.99 42.31 33.97
C SER A 92 -3.22 43.08 33.48
N THR A 93 -3.97 42.49 32.54
CA THR A 93 -5.41 42.82 32.36
C THR A 93 -6.19 41.53 32.55
N GLY A 94 -6.81 41.43 33.70
CA GLY A 94 -7.81 40.41 33.95
C GLY A 94 -9.01 40.62 33.04
N ALA A 95 -9.26 39.63 32.21
CA ALA A 95 -10.58 39.38 31.62
C ALA A 95 -10.86 37.91 31.83
N ALA A 96 -11.77 37.62 32.74
CA ALA A 96 -12.40 36.30 32.84
C ALA A 96 -13.24 36.11 31.57
N ALA A 97 -12.64 35.44 30.61
CA ALA A 97 -13.41 34.82 29.52
C ALA A 97 -13.69 33.39 29.99
N GLY A 98 -14.96 33.10 30.23
CA GLY A 98 -15.41 31.72 30.37
C GLY A 98 -15.08 30.99 29.06
N GLU A 99 -14.14 30.14 29.09
CA GLU A 99 -14.02 29.09 28.11
C GLU A 99 -15.24 28.17 28.31
N THR A 100 -16.25 28.34 27.45
CA THR A 100 -17.18 27.28 27.17
C THR A 100 -16.31 26.19 26.51
N ALA A 101 -16.00 25.14 27.26
CA ALA A 101 -15.52 23.91 26.68
C ALA A 101 -16.48 23.57 25.53
N ALA A 102 -15.99 23.60 24.29
CA ALA A 102 -16.75 23.06 23.19
C ALA A 102 -16.99 21.59 23.58
N GLU A 103 -18.28 21.19 23.67
CA GLU A 103 -18.61 19.79 23.89
C GLU A 103 -17.91 18.99 22.80
N ALA A 104 -17.09 18.03 23.19
CA ALA A 104 -16.42 17.14 22.26
C ALA A 104 -17.48 16.42 21.42
N VAL A 105 -17.39 16.54 20.10
CA VAL A 105 -18.31 15.87 19.16
C VAL A 105 -18.22 14.37 19.44
N SER A 106 -19.36 13.71 19.61
CA SER A 106 -19.39 12.26 19.91
C SER A 106 -18.87 11.45 18.70
N GLY A 107 -18.31 10.28 18.96
CA GLY A 107 -17.87 9.39 17.88
C GLY A 107 -19.02 9.01 16.91
N GLU A 108 -20.25 8.89 17.43
CA GLU A 108 -21.43 8.63 16.60
C GLU A 108 -21.75 9.79 15.63
N GLU A 109 -21.55 11.03 16.07
CA GLU A 109 -21.72 12.21 15.22
C GLU A 109 -20.59 12.36 14.20
N MET A 110 -19.36 12.04 14.57
CA MET A 110 -18.22 12.04 13.64
C MET A 110 -18.37 10.99 12.54
N LEU A 111 -18.99 9.85 12.84
CA LEU A 111 -19.26 8.76 11.88
C LEU A 111 -20.69 8.84 11.29
N SER A 112 -21.17 10.05 10.98
CA SER A 112 -22.53 10.31 10.52
C SER A 112 -22.87 9.75 9.14
N LEU A 113 -21.87 9.45 8.30
CA LEU A 113 -22.05 8.82 6.98
C LEU A 113 -22.13 7.28 7.06
N TRP A 114 -22.04 6.73 8.26
CA TRP A 114 -22.24 5.32 8.55
C TRP A 114 -23.66 5.06 9.03
N THR A 115 -24.24 3.94 8.60
CA THR A 115 -25.56 3.53 9.12
C THR A 115 -25.47 3.18 10.61
N GLU A 116 -26.60 3.28 11.32
CA GLU A 116 -26.65 2.99 12.76
C GLU A 116 -26.31 1.54 13.10
N ASP A 117 -26.49 0.62 12.14
CA ASP A 117 -26.25 -0.79 12.31
C ASP A 117 -24.87 -1.24 11.82
N ALA A 118 -24.07 -0.36 11.21
CA ALA A 118 -22.74 -0.68 10.71
C ALA A 118 -21.83 -1.26 11.82
N PRO A 119 -21.29 -2.47 11.63
CA PRO A 119 -20.42 -3.12 12.62
C PRO A 119 -19.22 -2.26 12.98
N LEU A 120 -18.50 -1.72 11.97
CA LEU A 120 -17.34 -0.87 12.19
C LEU A 120 -17.66 0.32 13.09
N LYS A 121 -18.76 1.04 12.83
CA LYS A 121 -19.15 2.21 13.63
C LYS A 121 -19.30 1.83 15.12
N LYS A 122 -20.07 0.79 15.39
CA LYS A 122 -20.32 0.31 16.76
C LYS A 122 -19.04 -0.15 17.47
N GLU A 123 -18.26 -0.95 16.77
CA GLU A 123 -17.03 -1.54 17.34
C GLU A 123 -15.95 -0.48 17.54
N LEU A 124 -15.79 0.45 16.61
CA LEU A 124 -14.77 1.50 16.70
C LEU A 124 -15.09 2.49 17.82
N VAL A 125 -16.37 2.90 17.99
CA VAL A 125 -16.79 3.76 19.11
C VAL A 125 -16.57 3.06 20.45
N ALA A 126 -16.99 1.79 20.58
CA ALA A 126 -16.79 1.02 21.80
C ALA A 126 -15.29 0.75 22.07
N TYR A 127 -14.49 0.60 21.02
CA TYR A 127 -13.04 0.46 21.13
C TYR A 127 -12.42 1.74 21.69
N MET A 128 -12.75 2.91 21.12
CA MET A 128 -12.24 4.19 21.61
C MET A 128 -12.61 4.44 23.06
N ASP A 129 -13.86 4.19 23.46
CA ASP A 129 -14.29 4.30 24.86
C ASP A 129 -13.46 3.45 25.82
N SER A 130 -12.96 2.30 25.37
CA SER A 130 -12.17 1.40 26.21
C SER A 130 -10.69 1.77 26.25
N ILE A 131 -10.11 2.21 25.15
CA ILE A 131 -8.65 2.40 25.05
C ILE A 131 -8.17 3.80 25.43
N THR A 132 -9.05 4.80 25.45
CA THR A 132 -8.67 6.19 25.74
C THR A 132 -8.76 6.56 27.22
N ARG A 133 -9.46 5.77 28.04
CA ARG A 133 -9.58 6.02 29.48
C ARG A 133 -8.42 5.39 30.25
N GLU A 134 -7.64 6.18 30.96
CA GLU A 134 -6.48 5.73 31.75
C GLU A 134 -6.83 4.68 32.84
N ASP A 135 -8.09 4.65 33.34
CA ASP A 135 -8.56 3.69 34.32
C ASP A 135 -9.06 2.37 33.70
N SER A 136 -9.06 2.26 32.39
CA SER A 136 -9.46 1.05 31.68
C SER A 136 -8.34 0.01 31.65
N ALA A 137 -8.73 -1.27 31.72
CA ALA A 137 -7.79 -2.37 31.50
C ALA A 137 -7.24 -2.45 30.08
N ASP A 138 -7.97 -1.85 29.12
CA ASP A 138 -7.61 -1.81 27.71
C ASP A 138 -6.91 -0.49 27.31
N TYR A 139 -6.54 0.36 28.28
CA TYR A 139 -5.89 1.64 27.99
C TYR A 139 -4.67 1.49 27.09
N ILE A 140 -4.62 2.29 26.04
CA ILE A 140 -3.47 2.38 25.11
C ILE A 140 -2.88 3.78 25.22
N PRO A 141 -1.58 3.94 25.57
CA PRO A 141 -0.91 5.22 25.55
C PRO A 141 -0.97 5.89 24.14
N GLU A 142 -1.05 7.21 24.08
CA GLU A 142 -1.19 7.97 22.83
C GLU A 142 -0.10 7.64 21.80
N ASP A 143 1.15 7.48 22.23
CA ASP A 143 2.28 7.11 21.38
C ASP A 143 2.21 5.66 20.85
N CYS A 144 1.30 4.84 21.38
CA CYS A 144 1.01 3.48 20.93
C CYS A 144 -0.27 3.38 20.08
N ARG A 145 -1.02 4.48 19.91
CA ARG A 145 -2.23 4.51 19.09
C ARG A 145 -1.86 4.70 17.61
N ILE A 146 -1.58 3.61 16.93
CA ILE A 146 -1.18 3.59 15.52
C ILE A 146 -2.21 2.80 14.72
N ALA A 147 -2.68 3.41 13.63
CA ALA A 147 -3.54 2.79 12.64
C ALA A 147 -2.87 2.76 11.27
N VAL A 148 -3.02 1.65 10.54
CA VAL A 148 -2.52 1.47 9.19
C VAL A 148 -3.66 1.21 8.22
N PHE A 149 -3.63 1.89 7.10
CA PHE A 149 -4.63 1.82 6.05
C PHE A 149 -3.98 1.42 4.73
N ASP A 150 -4.59 0.50 3.99
CA ASP A 150 -4.39 0.45 2.56
C ASP A 150 -5.03 1.68 1.90
N LEU A 151 -4.70 1.95 0.63
CA LEU A 151 -5.25 3.09 -0.12
C LEU A 151 -6.39 2.66 -1.04
N ASP A 152 -6.03 1.91 -2.08
CA ASP A 152 -6.92 1.59 -3.20
C ASP A 152 -7.99 0.58 -2.78
N GLY A 153 -9.25 0.98 -2.81
CA GLY A 153 -10.37 0.17 -2.30
C GLY A 153 -10.57 0.24 -0.79
N THR A 154 -9.75 1.02 -0.07
CA THR A 154 -9.85 1.23 1.38
C THR A 154 -10.13 2.69 1.73
N LEU A 155 -9.32 3.61 1.27
CA LEU A 155 -9.50 5.06 1.44
C LEU A 155 -9.95 5.74 0.16
N PHE A 156 -9.65 5.13 -0.97
CA PHE A 156 -9.80 5.69 -2.31
C PHE A 156 -10.42 4.66 -3.26
N CYS A 157 -11.13 5.13 -4.29
CA CYS A 157 -11.70 4.31 -5.36
C CYS A 157 -10.69 3.27 -5.87
N GLU A 158 -11.08 2.01 -5.85
CA GLU A 158 -10.15 0.93 -6.21
C GLU A 158 -9.82 0.94 -7.70
N THR A 159 -10.85 1.05 -8.54
CA THR A 159 -10.69 0.91 -10.00
C THR A 159 -11.59 1.88 -10.77
N ASP A 160 -10.98 2.64 -11.73
CA ASP A 160 -11.72 3.45 -12.69
C ASP A 160 -10.94 3.75 -13.99
N PRO A 161 -10.91 2.86 -14.98
CA PRO A 161 -11.35 1.45 -15.00
C PRO A 161 -10.37 0.48 -14.33
N ASN A 162 -9.22 0.93 -13.87
CA ASN A 162 -8.18 0.21 -13.14
C ASN A 162 -7.69 1.05 -11.97
N TYR A 163 -6.72 0.56 -11.21
CA TYR A 163 -6.05 1.30 -10.15
C TYR A 163 -5.51 2.65 -10.68
N PHE A 164 -5.45 3.64 -9.81
CA PHE A 164 -4.99 4.98 -10.19
C PHE A 164 -3.61 4.96 -10.87
N ASP A 165 -2.65 4.21 -10.34
CA ASP A 165 -1.29 4.10 -10.85
C ASP A 165 -1.21 3.33 -12.19
N TYR A 166 -2.10 2.36 -12.43
CA TYR A 166 -2.24 1.68 -13.71
C TYR A 166 -2.77 2.63 -14.79
N CYS A 167 -3.76 3.43 -14.45
CA CYS A 167 -4.28 4.45 -15.36
C CYS A 167 -3.24 5.55 -15.63
N LEU A 168 -2.43 5.93 -14.64
CA LEU A 168 -1.34 6.89 -14.77
C LEU A 168 -0.28 6.36 -15.75
N LEU A 169 0.11 5.08 -15.64
CA LEU A 169 1.07 4.45 -16.57
C LEU A 169 0.54 4.43 -18.01
N VAL A 170 -0.73 4.02 -18.19
CA VAL A 170 -1.37 4.02 -19.52
C VAL A 170 -1.34 5.44 -20.12
N HIS A 171 -1.73 6.44 -19.33
CA HIS A 171 -1.69 7.84 -19.76
C HIS A 171 -0.26 8.26 -20.14
N ARG A 172 0.74 7.97 -19.29
CA ARG A 172 2.15 8.31 -19.54
C ARG A 172 2.69 7.70 -20.81
N VAL A 173 2.46 6.40 -21.00
CA VAL A 173 3.11 5.58 -22.03
C VAL A 173 2.40 5.68 -23.39
N LEU A 174 1.06 5.76 -23.40
CA LEU A 174 0.28 5.70 -24.63
C LEU A 174 -0.31 7.05 -25.07
N GLU A 175 -0.52 7.98 -24.15
CA GLU A 175 -1.26 9.22 -24.42
C GLU A 175 -0.41 10.49 -24.32
N ASP A 176 0.51 10.56 -23.35
CA ASP A 176 1.33 11.74 -23.07
C ASP A 176 2.20 12.12 -24.30
N PRO A 177 1.95 13.28 -24.95
CA PRO A 177 2.70 13.69 -26.13
C PRO A 177 4.20 13.92 -25.87
N ASP A 178 4.58 14.18 -24.62
CA ASP A 178 5.96 14.44 -24.23
C ASP A 178 6.75 13.16 -23.92
N TYR A 179 6.07 12.00 -23.82
CA TYR A 179 6.72 10.73 -23.48
C TYR A 179 6.44 9.58 -24.46
N LYS A 180 5.22 9.41 -24.94
CA LYS A 180 4.78 8.23 -25.70
C LYS A 180 5.70 7.81 -26.85
N ASP A 181 6.36 8.77 -27.53
CA ASP A 181 7.28 8.46 -28.63
C ASP A 181 8.65 7.96 -28.13
N ARG A 182 8.95 8.12 -26.84
CA ARG A 182 10.19 7.67 -26.19
C ARG A 182 10.01 6.39 -25.37
N ALA A 183 8.76 5.99 -25.11
CA ALA A 183 8.46 4.81 -24.34
C ALA A 183 9.13 3.58 -24.94
N SER A 184 9.69 2.71 -24.10
CA SER A 184 10.29 1.45 -24.50
C SER A 184 9.23 0.46 -25.00
N ASP A 185 9.66 -0.59 -25.71
CA ASP A 185 8.76 -1.67 -26.14
C ASP A 185 8.16 -2.41 -24.92
N PHE A 186 8.91 -2.53 -23.83
CA PHE A 186 8.42 -3.16 -22.59
C PHE A 186 7.31 -2.32 -21.93
N GLU A 187 7.51 -1.03 -21.80
CA GLU A 187 6.50 -0.12 -21.24
C GLU A 187 5.21 -0.11 -22.09
N ARG A 188 5.35 -0.06 -23.43
CA ARG A 188 4.19 -0.11 -24.32
C ARG A 188 3.42 -1.41 -24.17
N GLN A 189 4.09 -2.56 -24.21
CA GLN A 189 3.46 -3.87 -24.05
C GLN A 189 2.75 -4.00 -22.71
N THR A 190 3.34 -3.48 -21.64
CA THR A 190 2.73 -3.49 -20.32
C THR A 190 1.49 -2.61 -20.27
N ALA A 191 1.57 -1.39 -20.79
CA ALA A 191 0.42 -0.48 -20.87
C ALA A 191 -0.71 -1.06 -21.77
N GLU A 192 -0.38 -1.69 -22.90
CA GLU A 192 -1.34 -2.37 -23.77
C GLU A 192 -2.02 -3.56 -23.08
N LYS A 193 -1.28 -4.35 -22.28
CA LYS A 193 -1.88 -5.43 -21.45
C LYS A 193 -2.87 -4.86 -20.43
N ILE A 194 -2.56 -3.71 -19.80
CA ILE A 194 -3.47 -3.04 -18.87
C ILE A 194 -4.75 -2.63 -19.60
N VAL A 195 -4.65 -2.02 -20.78
CA VAL A 195 -5.82 -1.66 -21.58
C VAL A 195 -6.63 -2.90 -21.96
N GLN A 196 -5.98 -3.98 -22.39
CA GLN A 196 -6.66 -5.25 -22.71
C GLN A 196 -7.36 -5.84 -21.49
N GLN A 197 -6.72 -5.81 -20.30
CA GLN A 197 -7.35 -6.24 -19.04
C GLN A 197 -8.63 -5.43 -18.75
N ASN A 198 -8.57 -4.10 -18.94
CA ASN A 198 -9.74 -3.23 -18.72
C ASN A 198 -10.90 -3.53 -19.68
N GLU A 199 -10.58 -3.87 -20.92
CA GLU A 199 -11.59 -4.13 -21.96
C GLU A 199 -12.19 -5.55 -21.90
N THR A 200 -11.39 -6.54 -21.50
CA THR A 200 -11.75 -7.96 -21.64
C THR A 200 -11.93 -8.68 -20.31
N GLY A 201 -11.41 -8.12 -19.21
CA GLY A 201 -11.30 -8.80 -17.92
C GLY A 201 -10.22 -9.89 -17.87
N GLU A 202 -9.38 -10.03 -18.91
CA GLU A 202 -8.29 -11.00 -18.95
C GLU A 202 -7.20 -10.62 -17.96
N SER A 203 -6.70 -11.59 -17.18
CA SER A 203 -5.59 -11.37 -16.26
C SER A 203 -4.27 -11.85 -16.88
N PHE A 204 -3.19 -11.10 -16.67
CA PHE A 204 -1.86 -11.43 -17.17
C PHE A 204 -0.93 -11.73 -16.00
N GLU A 205 -0.30 -12.92 -16.03
CA GLU A 205 0.69 -13.31 -15.02
C GLU A 205 1.88 -12.33 -15.02
N GLY A 206 2.28 -11.87 -13.84
CA GLY A 206 3.42 -10.96 -13.67
C GLY A 206 3.12 -9.50 -13.99
N LEU A 207 1.93 -9.14 -14.46
CA LEU A 207 1.58 -7.75 -14.81
C LEU A 207 1.80 -6.77 -13.66
N GLU A 208 1.58 -7.20 -12.42
CA GLU A 208 1.79 -6.40 -11.22
C GLU A 208 3.26 -5.96 -11.05
N LEU A 209 4.22 -6.85 -11.33
CA LEU A 209 5.64 -6.53 -11.28
C LEU A 209 6.09 -5.77 -12.52
N ASP A 210 5.63 -6.18 -13.73
CA ASP A 210 5.87 -5.46 -14.97
C ASP A 210 5.44 -3.99 -14.84
N HIS A 211 4.25 -3.75 -14.25
CA HIS A 211 3.73 -2.41 -13.95
C HIS A 211 4.67 -1.63 -13.03
N GLY A 212 5.11 -2.21 -11.90
CA GLY A 212 6.05 -1.56 -10.98
C GLY A 212 7.35 -1.14 -11.66
N HIS A 213 7.93 -2.02 -12.49
CA HIS A 213 9.10 -1.69 -13.30
C HIS A 213 8.84 -0.57 -14.31
N CYS A 214 7.65 -0.55 -14.92
CA CYS A 214 7.28 0.50 -15.88
C CYS A 214 7.01 1.84 -15.21
N ILE A 215 6.42 1.88 -14.01
CA ILE A 215 6.29 3.12 -13.23
C ILE A 215 7.69 3.68 -12.97
N ALA A 216 8.60 2.90 -12.40
CA ALA A 216 9.95 3.36 -12.12
C ALA A 216 10.65 3.90 -13.38
N SER A 217 10.63 3.15 -14.49
CA SER A 217 11.36 3.53 -15.71
C SER A 217 10.74 4.70 -16.47
N SER A 218 9.40 4.79 -16.53
CA SER A 218 8.72 5.80 -17.35
C SER A 218 8.77 7.22 -16.77
N PHE A 219 9.06 7.35 -15.49
CA PHE A 219 9.25 8.63 -14.80
C PHE A 219 10.71 8.89 -14.41
N ALA A 220 11.64 7.98 -14.76
CA ALA A 220 13.07 8.12 -14.47
C ALA A 220 13.64 9.46 -14.90
N GLY A 221 14.46 10.08 -14.03
CA GLY A 221 15.09 11.36 -14.24
C GLY A 221 14.23 12.58 -13.94
N MET A 222 12.94 12.42 -13.61
CA MET A 222 12.13 13.50 -13.03
C MET A 222 12.58 13.78 -11.60
N THR A 223 12.60 15.03 -11.20
CA THR A 223 12.69 15.38 -9.77
C THR A 223 11.42 14.95 -9.06
N ILE A 224 11.49 14.80 -7.73
CA ILE A 224 10.31 14.45 -6.92
C ILE A 224 9.19 15.48 -7.12
N ASP A 225 9.55 16.76 -7.22
CA ASP A 225 8.57 17.84 -7.45
C ASP A 225 7.97 17.79 -8.86
N GLU A 226 8.78 17.48 -9.90
CA GLU A 226 8.27 17.31 -11.26
C GLU A 226 7.29 16.14 -11.34
N PHE A 227 7.60 15.03 -10.65
CA PHE A 227 6.70 13.87 -10.61
C PHE A 227 5.42 14.18 -9.84
N SER A 228 5.51 14.84 -8.65
CA SER A 228 4.31 15.30 -7.93
C SER A 228 3.44 16.21 -8.81
N ASN A 229 4.04 17.19 -9.50
CA ASN A 229 3.30 18.07 -10.40
C ASN A 229 2.61 17.30 -11.55
N TYR A 230 3.25 16.27 -12.10
CA TYR A 230 2.65 15.42 -13.11
C TYR A 230 1.40 14.70 -12.58
N ILE A 231 1.49 14.17 -11.37
CA ILE A 231 0.35 13.53 -10.69
C ILE A 231 -0.76 14.55 -10.42
N GLN A 232 -0.43 15.79 -10.00
CA GLN A 232 -1.42 16.85 -9.80
C GLN A 232 -2.17 17.21 -11.08
N GLU A 233 -1.54 17.19 -12.25
CA GLU A 233 -2.23 17.39 -13.52
C GLU A 233 -3.11 16.19 -13.89
N PHE A 234 -2.64 14.97 -13.67
CA PHE A 234 -3.43 13.76 -13.92
C PHE A 234 -4.67 13.67 -13.02
N LYS A 235 -4.59 14.10 -11.76
CA LYS A 235 -5.73 14.19 -10.81
C LYS A 235 -6.90 15.03 -11.34
N LYS A 236 -6.64 16.02 -12.21
CA LYS A 236 -7.68 16.91 -12.79
C LYS A 236 -8.50 16.26 -13.89
N LEU A 237 -8.04 15.14 -14.44
CA LEU A 237 -8.76 14.43 -15.48
C LEU A 237 -10.07 13.84 -14.91
N PRO A 238 -11.16 13.82 -15.69
CA PRO A 238 -12.42 13.24 -15.24
C PRO A 238 -12.27 11.72 -15.05
N MET A 239 -12.97 11.18 -14.07
CA MET A 239 -13.12 9.73 -13.91
C MET A 239 -14.07 9.19 -15.00
N PRO A 240 -13.66 8.16 -15.76
CA PRO A 240 -14.48 7.59 -16.84
C PRO A 240 -15.82 7.06 -16.38
N SER A 241 -15.87 6.36 -15.25
CA SER A 241 -17.08 5.68 -14.75
C SER A 241 -18.01 6.59 -13.94
N TYR A 242 -17.64 7.85 -13.71
CA TYR A 242 -18.42 8.76 -12.88
C TYR A 242 -18.71 10.09 -13.56
N GLU A 243 -19.85 10.70 -13.21
CA GLU A 243 -20.14 12.10 -13.48
C GLU A 243 -19.91 12.90 -12.19
N GLY A 244 -19.37 14.12 -12.35
CA GLY A 244 -19.14 15.04 -11.23
C GLY A 244 -17.89 14.73 -10.39
N MET A 245 -16.99 13.88 -10.86
CA MET A 245 -15.78 13.50 -10.12
C MET A 245 -14.55 13.44 -11.04
N THR A 246 -13.44 13.98 -10.57
CA THR A 246 -12.10 13.84 -11.19
C THR A 246 -11.31 12.72 -10.54
N ARG A 247 -10.21 12.30 -11.19
CA ARG A 247 -9.35 11.22 -10.69
C ARG A 247 -8.73 11.51 -9.32
N GLY A 248 -8.62 12.75 -8.90
CA GLY A 248 -8.11 13.13 -7.58
C GLY A 248 -9.16 13.18 -6.47
N GLU A 249 -10.46 13.02 -6.79
CA GLU A 249 -11.57 13.18 -5.85
C GLU A 249 -12.18 11.86 -5.36
N GLY A 250 -11.65 10.71 -5.80
CA GLY A 250 -12.20 9.39 -5.51
C GLY A 250 -12.05 8.88 -4.08
N PHE A 251 -11.94 9.77 -3.07
CA PHE A 251 -11.86 9.35 -1.67
C PHE A 251 -13.23 8.94 -1.13
N TYR A 252 -13.29 7.81 -0.41
CA TYR A 252 -14.50 7.34 0.25
C TYR A 252 -14.83 8.21 1.46
N LEU A 253 -15.88 9.02 1.36
CA LEU A 253 -16.26 9.98 2.41
C LEU A 253 -16.47 9.32 3.79
N PRO A 254 -17.08 8.11 3.92
CA PRO A 254 -17.19 7.45 5.21
C PRO A 254 -15.84 7.08 5.82
N MET A 255 -14.85 6.72 4.98
CA MET A 255 -13.52 6.38 5.47
C MET A 255 -12.70 7.61 5.88
N LEU A 256 -12.93 8.76 5.23
CA LEU A 256 -12.37 10.04 5.72
C LEU A 256 -12.85 10.34 7.15
N GLN A 257 -14.13 10.08 7.46
CA GLN A 257 -14.64 10.24 8.82
C GLN A 257 -13.94 9.28 9.82
N VAL A 258 -13.59 8.06 9.40
CA VAL A 258 -12.82 7.15 10.24
C VAL A 258 -11.44 7.73 10.54
N VAL A 259 -10.74 8.25 9.53
CA VAL A 259 -9.42 8.88 9.72
C VAL A 259 -9.52 10.09 10.66
N ASP A 260 -10.48 10.98 10.43
CA ASP A 260 -10.72 12.15 11.30
C ASP A 260 -11.04 11.74 12.74
N TYR A 261 -11.85 10.69 12.92
CA TYR A 261 -12.20 10.16 14.25
C TYR A 261 -11.00 9.56 14.96
N LEU A 262 -10.15 8.83 14.25
CA LEU A 262 -8.90 8.29 14.79
C LEU A 262 -7.96 9.42 15.21
N GLN A 263 -7.75 10.40 14.35
CA GLN A 263 -6.88 11.55 14.64
C GLN A 263 -7.41 12.38 15.82
N ALA A 264 -8.74 12.54 15.94
CA ALA A 264 -9.35 13.21 17.10
C ALA A 264 -9.18 12.46 18.43
N ASN A 265 -8.80 11.17 18.37
CA ASN A 265 -8.47 10.30 19.52
C ASN A 265 -6.96 10.00 19.61
N ASP A 266 -6.12 10.90 19.13
CA ASP A 266 -4.66 10.88 19.22
C ASP A 266 -3.99 9.69 18.51
N PHE A 267 -4.63 9.15 17.46
CA PHE A 267 -4.00 8.14 16.61
C PHE A 267 -3.03 8.77 15.61
N THR A 268 -1.89 8.13 15.45
CA THR A 268 -1.04 8.33 14.29
C THR A 268 -1.50 7.39 13.18
N VAL A 269 -1.97 7.98 12.06
CA VAL A 269 -2.49 7.25 10.92
C VAL A 269 -1.44 7.14 9.83
N TYR A 270 -1.17 5.93 9.34
CA TYR A 270 -0.29 5.65 8.21
C TYR A 270 -1.07 5.07 7.04
N VAL A 271 -0.70 5.47 5.84
CA VAL A 271 -1.08 4.76 4.60
C VAL A 271 0.03 3.77 4.26
N VAL A 272 -0.34 2.51 4.03
CA VAL A 272 0.56 1.40 3.66
C VAL A 272 0.03 0.76 2.39
N SER A 273 0.37 1.33 1.24
CA SER A 273 -0.22 1.01 -0.06
C SER A 273 0.66 0.11 -0.92
N GLY A 274 0.03 -0.66 -1.80
CA GLY A 274 0.70 -1.37 -2.91
C GLY A 274 1.07 -0.47 -4.09
N THR A 275 0.48 0.72 -4.17
CA THR A 275 0.82 1.77 -5.14
C THR A 275 2.16 2.41 -4.79
N ASP A 276 2.87 2.93 -5.79
CA ASP A 276 4.14 3.62 -5.58
C ASP A 276 4.01 4.77 -4.57
N ARG A 277 5.00 4.91 -3.69
CA ARG A 277 5.04 5.87 -2.57
C ARG A 277 4.88 7.32 -3.03
N PHE A 278 5.52 7.71 -4.11
CA PHE A 278 5.46 9.09 -4.62
C PHE A 278 4.13 9.36 -5.32
N ILE A 279 3.55 8.36 -5.98
CA ILE A 279 2.20 8.45 -6.53
C ILE A 279 1.19 8.67 -5.40
N VAL A 280 1.26 7.88 -4.33
CA VAL A 280 0.37 8.04 -3.17
C VAL A 280 0.54 9.41 -2.53
N ARG A 281 1.79 9.88 -2.35
CA ARG A 281 2.06 11.23 -1.82
C ARG A 281 1.46 12.33 -2.70
N GLY A 282 1.63 12.25 -4.01
CA GLY A 282 1.03 13.19 -4.96
C GLY A 282 -0.50 13.12 -4.98
N LEU A 283 -1.09 11.92 -4.84
CA LEU A 283 -2.55 11.76 -4.77
C LEU A 283 -3.13 12.37 -3.49
N VAL A 284 -2.48 12.14 -2.35
CA VAL A 284 -2.93 12.62 -1.03
C VAL A 284 -2.64 14.11 -0.83
N GLU A 285 -1.68 14.68 -1.54
CA GLU A 285 -1.39 16.12 -1.48
C GLU A 285 -2.65 16.93 -1.82
N ASP A 286 -2.97 17.91 -0.97
CA ASP A 286 -4.18 18.75 -1.07
C ASP A 286 -5.52 17.97 -1.03
N SER A 287 -5.50 16.70 -0.59
CA SER A 287 -6.70 15.91 -0.37
C SER A 287 -7.32 16.15 1.02
N PRO A 288 -8.58 15.77 1.23
CA PRO A 288 -9.22 15.86 2.55
C PRO A 288 -8.66 14.86 3.59
N LEU A 289 -7.71 14.00 3.20
CA LEU A 289 -7.18 12.96 4.09
C LEU A 289 -6.22 13.50 5.17
N HIS A 290 -5.59 14.64 4.94
CA HIS A 290 -4.70 15.34 5.89
C HIS A 290 -3.59 14.48 6.52
N ILE A 291 -3.04 13.52 5.76
CA ILE A 291 -1.92 12.67 6.19
C ILE A 291 -0.61 13.24 5.63
N PRO A 292 0.39 13.52 6.49
CA PRO A 292 1.66 14.07 6.02
C PRO A 292 2.50 13.04 5.25
N PRO A 293 3.32 13.45 4.27
CA PRO A 293 4.09 12.55 3.41
C PRO A 293 4.95 11.51 4.15
N ARG A 294 5.43 11.82 5.36
CA ARG A 294 6.22 10.89 6.19
C ARG A 294 5.41 9.70 6.72
N GLN A 295 4.08 9.78 6.70
CA GLN A 295 3.16 8.73 7.12
C GLN A 295 2.59 7.94 5.92
N ILE A 296 3.17 8.14 4.72
CA ILE A 296 2.79 7.45 3.49
C ILE A 296 3.92 6.51 3.10
N ILE A 297 3.62 5.23 3.11
CA ILE A 297 4.47 4.11 2.76
C ILE A 297 3.84 3.41 1.54
N GLY A 298 4.64 3.11 0.54
CA GLY A 298 4.18 2.48 -0.70
C GLY A 298 5.18 1.48 -1.26
N SER A 299 4.97 1.05 -2.49
CA SER A 299 5.99 0.41 -3.29
C SER A 299 7.12 1.40 -3.55
N ASP A 300 8.33 0.91 -3.76
CA ASP A 300 9.52 1.76 -3.86
C ASP A 300 10.29 1.57 -5.16
N GLU A 301 10.88 2.66 -5.59
CA GLU A 301 11.84 2.76 -6.66
C GLU A 301 13.13 3.46 -6.19
N THR A 302 14.19 3.38 -6.98
CA THR A 302 15.46 4.02 -6.64
C THR A 302 15.36 5.53 -6.73
N ILE A 303 16.00 6.21 -5.78
CA ILE A 303 16.22 7.66 -5.79
C ILE A 303 17.72 7.91 -5.90
N VAL A 304 18.10 8.72 -6.84
CA VAL A 304 19.49 9.09 -7.10
C VAL A 304 19.63 10.60 -7.22
N THR A 305 20.85 11.13 -7.29
CA THR A 305 21.03 12.52 -7.70
C THR A 305 21.23 12.62 -9.21
N LYS A 306 20.77 13.70 -9.79
CA LYS A 306 20.87 14.00 -11.23
C LYS A 306 22.29 13.88 -11.76
N ASN A 307 23.29 14.14 -10.94
CA ASN A 307 24.70 14.15 -11.30
C ASN A 307 25.43 12.84 -10.93
N GLN A 308 24.78 11.89 -10.27
CA GLN A 308 25.37 10.64 -9.77
C GLN A 308 25.82 9.71 -10.92
N GLY A 309 25.05 9.66 -12.00
CA GLY A 309 25.30 8.74 -13.12
C GLY A 309 25.36 7.28 -12.64
N ASP A 310 26.36 6.52 -13.12
CA ASP A 310 26.57 5.13 -12.75
C ASP A 310 27.39 4.95 -11.45
N THR A 311 27.65 6.03 -10.69
CA THR A 311 28.40 5.96 -9.43
C THR A 311 27.52 5.33 -8.34
N ASP A 312 28.05 4.31 -7.63
CA ASP A 312 27.35 3.71 -6.51
C ASP A 312 27.14 4.74 -5.38
N GLY A 313 25.98 4.67 -4.70
CA GLY A 313 25.68 5.59 -3.60
C GLY A 313 26.68 5.55 -2.44
N LEU A 314 27.44 4.45 -2.27
CA LEU A 314 28.53 4.39 -1.29
C LEU A 314 29.76 5.20 -1.70
N ASP A 315 29.92 5.46 -2.98
CA ASP A 315 31.06 6.20 -3.56
C ASP A 315 30.69 7.65 -3.96
N TYR A 316 29.41 8.00 -3.89
CA TYR A 316 28.90 9.34 -4.22
C TYR A 316 28.60 10.15 -2.96
N LEU A 317 29.09 11.37 -2.91
CA LEU A 317 28.80 12.31 -1.84
C LEU A 317 27.84 13.39 -2.35
N TYR A 318 26.69 13.52 -1.70
CA TYR A 318 25.68 14.53 -2.01
C TYR A 318 26.28 15.94 -1.89
N ASP A 319 26.20 16.74 -2.95
CA ASP A 319 26.63 18.15 -2.96
C ASP A 319 25.40 19.06 -2.86
N LYS A 320 25.63 20.29 -2.38
CA LYS A 320 24.57 21.31 -2.20
C LYS A 320 23.85 21.72 -3.49
N ASP A 321 24.46 21.46 -4.64
CA ASP A 321 23.93 21.78 -5.95
C ASP A 321 23.27 20.53 -6.62
N ASP A 322 23.18 19.39 -5.90
CA ASP A 322 22.51 18.19 -6.38
C ASP A 322 20.98 18.28 -6.24
N GLU A 323 20.28 17.68 -7.18
CA GLU A 323 18.83 17.47 -7.16
C GLU A 323 18.53 15.98 -7.10
N LEU A 324 17.59 15.58 -6.24
CA LEU A 324 17.08 14.20 -6.21
C LEU A 324 16.14 13.95 -7.38
N VAL A 325 16.34 12.82 -8.05
CA VAL A 325 15.51 12.36 -9.17
C VAL A 325 15.14 10.89 -8.98
N LEU A 326 14.05 10.47 -9.62
CA LEU A 326 13.68 9.07 -9.72
C LEU A 326 14.76 8.34 -10.53
N GLY A 327 15.28 7.25 -9.97
CA GLY A 327 16.44 6.53 -10.54
C GLY A 327 16.08 5.58 -11.68
N GLY A 328 14.82 5.14 -11.73
CA GLY A 328 14.31 4.29 -12.80
C GLY A 328 14.35 2.78 -12.52
N ASP A 329 14.88 2.35 -11.38
CA ASP A 329 14.88 0.94 -11.00
C ASP A 329 13.83 0.68 -9.92
N PHE A 330 12.98 -0.30 -10.16
CA PHE A 330 11.99 -0.78 -9.21
C PHE A 330 12.66 -1.58 -8.09
N ILE A 331 12.30 -1.33 -6.83
CA ILE A 331 12.89 -1.98 -5.65
C ILE A 331 11.97 -3.07 -5.11
N VAL A 332 10.72 -2.72 -4.78
CA VAL A 332 9.81 -3.64 -4.09
C VAL A 332 8.35 -3.29 -4.32
N LYS A 333 7.52 -4.31 -4.55
CA LYS A 333 6.06 -4.19 -4.49
C LYS A 333 5.58 -4.38 -3.06
N ASN A 334 4.92 -3.38 -2.50
CA ASN A 334 4.51 -3.36 -1.10
C ASN A 334 3.17 -4.05 -0.89
N LEU A 335 3.13 -5.38 -1.04
CA LEU A 335 1.96 -6.23 -0.86
C LEU A 335 2.26 -7.40 0.09
N LYS A 336 1.23 -7.92 0.74
CA LYS A 336 1.31 -9.11 1.60
C LYS A 336 2.38 -8.95 2.70
N MET A 337 3.35 -9.89 2.79
CA MET A 337 4.42 -9.83 3.78
C MET A 337 5.29 -8.58 3.68
N ASN A 338 5.43 -8.00 2.48
CA ASN A 338 6.19 -6.76 2.31
C ASN A 338 5.53 -5.59 3.07
N LYS A 339 4.19 -5.50 3.15
CA LYS A 339 3.51 -4.52 4.02
C LYS A 339 3.93 -4.68 5.49
N VAL A 340 4.02 -5.89 5.99
CA VAL A 340 4.48 -6.16 7.37
C VAL A 340 5.94 -5.74 7.55
N ALA A 341 6.79 -6.07 6.59
CA ALA A 341 8.22 -5.72 6.64
C ALA A 341 8.44 -4.21 6.71
N VAL A 342 7.76 -3.43 5.87
CA VAL A 342 7.91 -1.96 5.87
C VAL A 342 7.30 -1.32 7.12
N ILE A 343 6.19 -1.85 7.66
CA ILE A 343 5.64 -1.41 8.96
C ILE A 343 6.70 -1.56 10.06
N ALA A 344 7.33 -2.75 10.12
CA ALA A 344 8.38 -3.01 11.11
C ALA A 344 9.62 -2.11 10.92
N GLN A 345 9.98 -1.77 9.67
CA GLN A 345 11.16 -0.97 9.34
C GLN A 345 10.93 0.52 9.52
N GLU A 346 9.80 1.06 9.06
CA GLU A 346 9.57 2.50 8.97
C GLU A 346 8.76 3.04 10.16
N ILE A 347 7.79 2.28 10.67
CA ILE A 347 7.01 2.65 11.85
C ILE A 347 7.75 2.20 13.13
N GLY A 348 8.38 1.01 13.11
CA GLY A 348 9.16 0.46 14.22
C GLY A 348 8.32 0.00 15.41
N GLN A 349 6.98 0.01 15.27
CA GLN A 349 6.02 -0.37 16.29
C GLN A 349 4.85 -1.11 15.64
N GLN A 350 4.30 -2.12 16.33
CA GLN A 350 3.13 -2.85 15.82
C GLN A 350 1.88 -1.98 15.97
N PRO A 351 1.15 -1.68 14.87
CA PRO A 351 -0.10 -0.91 14.93
C PRO A 351 -1.19 -1.69 15.69
N VAL A 352 -2.18 -0.97 16.19
CA VAL A 352 -3.33 -1.57 16.90
C VAL A 352 -4.60 -1.62 16.06
N LEU A 353 -4.65 -0.89 14.94
CA LEU A 353 -5.76 -0.93 13.98
C LEU A 353 -5.23 -1.13 12.56
N SER A 354 -5.91 -1.96 11.78
CA SER A 354 -5.64 -2.22 10.36
C SER A 354 -6.90 -2.09 9.53
N PHE A 355 -6.79 -1.44 8.37
CA PHE A 355 -7.86 -1.29 7.40
C PHE A 355 -7.35 -1.69 6.01
N GLY A 356 -8.06 -2.57 5.33
CA GLY A 356 -7.71 -3.07 4.01
C GLY A 356 -8.95 -3.52 3.23
N ASN A 357 -8.78 -4.06 2.01
CA ASN A 357 -9.88 -4.52 1.17
C ASN A 357 -9.58 -5.79 0.38
N SER A 358 -8.34 -6.25 0.42
CA SER A 358 -7.90 -7.33 -0.46
C SER A 358 -7.02 -8.36 0.25
N THR A 359 -6.74 -9.49 -0.42
CA THR A 359 -5.77 -10.48 0.08
C THR A 359 -4.34 -9.95 0.11
N GLY A 360 -4.07 -8.81 -0.55
CA GLY A 360 -2.82 -8.07 -0.43
C GLY A 360 -2.59 -7.51 0.97
N ASP A 361 -3.68 -7.29 1.73
CA ASP A 361 -3.69 -6.69 3.08
C ASP A 361 -3.79 -7.73 4.19
N SER A 362 -4.10 -8.99 3.85
CA SER A 362 -4.31 -10.05 4.85
C SER A 362 -3.13 -10.19 5.81
N SER A 363 -1.89 -10.10 5.30
CA SER A 363 -0.70 -10.16 6.17
C SER A 363 -0.59 -8.97 7.11
N MET A 364 -1.02 -7.77 6.68
CA MET A 364 -1.07 -6.58 7.52
C MET A 364 -2.14 -6.73 8.62
N ALA A 365 -3.34 -7.21 8.27
CA ALA A 365 -4.43 -7.47 9.20
C ALA A 365 -4.01 -8.52 10.26
N GLU A 366 -3.44 -9.65 9.83
CA GLU A 366 -2.92 -10.69 10.72
C GLU A 366 -1.79 -10.17 11.61
N TYR A 367 -0.85 -9.40 11.07
CA TYR A 367 0.23 -8.82 11.87
C TYR A 367 -0.31 -7.92 12.98
N VAL A 368 -1.28 -7.07 12.67
CA VAL A 368 -1.87 -6.15 13.64
C VAL A 368 -2.63 -6.90 14.74
N THR A 369 -3.36 -7.95 14.39
CA THR A 369 -4.23 -8.67 15.33
C THR A 369 -3.52 -9.81 16.08
N SER A 370 -2.34 -10.28 15.61
CA SER A 370 -1.63 -11.41 16.19
C SER A 370 -0.60 -10.99 17.23
N ASN A 371 -0.67 -11.56 18.42
CA ASN A 371 0.30 -11.34 19.51
C ASN A 371 0.55 -9.86 19.85
N ASN A 372 -0.43 -9.00 19.61
CA ASN A 372 -0.34 -7.58 19.95
C ASN A 372 -0.41 -7.40 21.46
N PRO A 373 0.46 -6.60 22.09
CA PRO A 373 0.41 -6.33 23.53
C PRO A 373 -0.83 -5.53 23.95
N PHE A 374 -1.49 -4.87 23.00
CA PHE A 374 -2.70 -4.10 23.20
C PHE A 374 -3.90 -4.74 22.49
N ARG A 375 -5.11 -4.34 22.89
CA ARG A 375 -6.32 -4.66 22.15
C ARG A 375 -6.19 -4.13 20.73
N SER A 376 -6.35 -4.99 19.73
CA SER A 376 -6.17 -4.64 18.33
C SER A 376 -7.30 -5.21 17.47
N MET A 377 -7.57 -4.56 16.32
CA MET A 377 -8.65 -4.93 15.42
C MET A 377 -8.23 -4.74 13.96
N ALA A 378 -8.85 -5.52 13.08
CA ALA A 378 -8.72 -5.36 11.64
C ALA A 378 -10.11 -5.25 10.99
N PHE A 379 -10.24 -4.29 10.07
CA PHE A 379 -11.45 -4.01 9.31
C PHE A 379 -11.17 -4.19 7.83
N MET A 380 -12.01 -4.98 7.14
CA MET A 380 -11.82 -5.29 5.73
C MET A 380 -13.03 -4.83 4.91
N LEU A 381 -12.78 -3.91 3.99
CA LEU A 381 -13.81 -3.39 3.10
C LEU A 381 -14.18 -4.44 2.04
N CYS A 382 -15.48 -4.62 1.88
CA CYS A 382 -16.08 -5.53 0.92
C CYS A 382 -16.76 -4.69 -0.17
N CYS A 383 -16.25 -4.72 -1.41
CA CYS A 383 -16.77 -3.89 -2.49
C CYS A 383 -18.04 -4.51 -3.10
N ASP A 384 -19.10 -4.58 -2.30
CA ASP A 384 -20.40 -5.19 -2.64
C ASP A 384 -21.42 -4.23 -3.25
N ASP A 385 -21.07 -2.94 -3.38
CA ASP A 385 -21.93 -1.93 -3.99
C ASP A 385 -21.66 -1.78 -5.49
N THR A 386 -22.55 -2.34 -6.30
CA THR A 386 -22.48 -2.26 -7.76
C THR A 386 -23.30 -1.11 -8.35
N GLU A 387 -23.98 -0.34 -7.52
CA GLU A 387 -24.82 0.77 -7.95
C GLU A 387 -24.09 2.12 -7.79
N ARG A 388 -23.42 2.33 -6.67
CA ARG A 388 -22.71 3.56 -6.32
C ARG A 388 -21.21 3.49 -6.54
N GLU A 389 -20.66 2.25 -6.66
CA GLU A 389 -19.23 1.96 -6.85
C GLU A 389 -19.03 0.92 -7.97
N ASN A 390 -17.81 0.78 -8.47
CA ASN A 390 -17.38 -0.30 -9.36
C ASN A 390 -17.22 -1.61 -8.57
N GLY A 391 -18.28 -2.00 -7.86
CA GLY A 391 -18.27 -3.15 -6.97
C GLY A 391 -18.09 -4.49 -7.69
N ASN A 392 -17.54 -5.46 -6.96
CA ASN A 392 -17.35 -6.83 -7.41
C ASN A 392 -17.87 -7.79 -6.34
N VAL A 393 -19.05 -8.35 -6.58
CA VAL A 393 -19.75 -9.21 -5.61
C VAL A 393 -18.95 -10.47 -5.28
N GLU A 394 -18.30 -11.10 -6.27
CA GLU A 394 -17.48 -12.31 -6.04
C GLU A 394 -16.27 -12.01 -5.15
N LYS A 395 -15.59 -10.88 -5.40
CA LYS A 395 -14.50 -10.41 -4.56
C LYS A 395 -14.99 -10.07 -3.15
N ALA A 396 -16.14 -9.43 -3.03
CA ALA A 396 -16.75 -9.10 -1.74
C ALA A 396 -17.13 -10.36 -0.95
N ASP A 397 -17.80 -11.36 -1.56
CA ASP A 397 -18.17 -12.62 -0.92
C ASP A 397 -16.94 -13.38 -0.40
N LYS A 398 -15.84 -13.37 -1.17
CA LYS A 398 -14.56 -13.92 -0.72
C LYS A 398 -14.02 -13.19 0.50
N MET A 399 -14.07 -11.85 0.52
CA MET A 399 -13.60 -11.08 1.66
C MET A 399 -14.47 -11.28 2.90
N PHE A 400 -15.81 -11.34 2.78
CA PHE A 400 -16.69 -11.72 3.87
C PHE A 400 -16.32 -13.08 4.49
N SER A 401 -16.01 -14.06 3.64
CA SER A 401 -15.59 -15.40 4.08
C SER A 401 -14.25 -15.38 4.83
N LEU A 402 -13.29 -14.59 4.34
CA LEU A 402 -12.00 -14.41 5.02
C LEU A 402 -12.17 -13.69 6.37
N CYS A 403 -13.04 -12.70 6.45
CA CYS A 403 -13.36 -12.03 7.71
C CYS A 403 -13.92 -13.00 8.75
N GLU A 404 -14.82 -13.89 8.35
CA GLU A 404 -15.34 -14.94 9.23
C GLU A 404 -14.25 -15.92 9.68
N GLU A 405 -13.35 -16.32 8.76
CA GLU A 405 -12.26 -17.27 9.04
C GLU A 405 -11.23 -16.70 10.03
N TYR A 406 -10.83 -15.42 9.83
CA TYR A 406 -9.75 -14.79 10.59
C TYR A 406 -10.24 -13.92 11.75
N GLY A 407 -11.55 -13.71 11.88
CA GLY A 407 -12.12 -12.87 12.94
C GLY A 407 -11.93 -11.38 12.72
N TRP A 408 -11.78 -10.93 11.46
CA TRP A 408 -11.77 -9.53 11.09
C TRP A 408 -13.20 -9.00 10.97
N THR A 409 -13.38 -7.70 11.12
CA THR A 409 -14.70 -7.07 10.96
C THR A 409 -14.89 -6.68 9.48
N PRO A 410 -15.87 -7.27 8.78
CA PRO A 410 -16.18 -6.87 7.42
C PRO A 410 -16.90 -5.52 7.38
N VAL A 411 -16.68 -4.75 6.33
CA VAL A 411 -17.35 -3.49 6.03
C VAL A 411 -18.05 -3.62 4.68
N SER A 412 -19.38 -3.57 4.67
CA SER A 412 -20.19 -3.58 3.45
C SER A 412 -20.34 -2.16 2.94
N MET A 413 -19.75 -1.84 1.80
CA MET A 413 -19.92 -0.51 1.18
C MET A 413 -21.40 -0.23 0.88
N LYS A 414 -22.16 -1.27 0.54
CA LYS A 414 -23.58 -1.19 0.20
C LYS A 414 -24.48 -0.93 1.39
N ASN A 415 -24.23 -1.60 2.53
CA ASN A 415 -25.16 -1.63 3.65
C ASN A 415 -24.72 -0.73 4.80
N ASP A 416 -23.42 -0.49 4.97
CA ASP A 416 -22.86 0.22 6.11
C ASP A 416 -22.71 1.72 5.84
N TRP A 417 -22.72 2.17 4.58
CA TRP A 417 -22.52 3.55 4.17
C TRP A 417 -23.81 4.21 3.65
N THR A 418 -24.06 5.42 4.08
CA THR A 418 -25.18 6.23 3.58
C THR A 418 -24.87 6.86 2.22
N THR A 419 -23.60 7.16 1.95
CA THR A 419 -23.06 7.63 0.66
C THR A 419 -21.63 7.13 0.49
N ILE A 420 -21.08 7.16 -0.73
CA ILE A 420 -19.66 6.87 -1.00
C ILE A 420 -18.90 8.16 -1.31
N TYR A 421 -19.37 8.94 -2.30
CA TYR A 421 -18.71 10.14 -2.83
C TYR A 421 -19.53 11.41 -2.67
N GLY A 422 -20.71 11.34 -2.01
CA GLY A 422 -21.66 12.44 -1.86
C GLY A 422 -22.67 12.53 -3.00
N ASP A 423 -23.68 13.40 -2.80
CA ASP A 423 -24.86 13.50 -3.69
C ASP A 423 -24.58 14.09 -5.07
N SER A 424 -23.41 14.74 -5.26
CA SER A 424 -23.02 15.36 -6.54
C SER A 424 -22.34 14.39 -7.52
N VAL A 425 -21.99 13.20 -7.06
CA VAL A 425 -21.30 12.17 -7.87
C VAL A 425 -22.29 11.08 -8.24
N THR A 426 -22.32 10.73 -9.52
CA THR A 426 -23.19 9.65 -10.02
C THR A 426 -22.36 8.68 -10.85
N ARG A 427 -22.48 7.38 -10.53
CA ARG A 427 -21.88 6.34 -11.35
C ARG A 427 -22.64 6.21 -12.68
N LYS A 428 -21.92 6.23 -13.79
CA LYS A 428 -22.50 5.98 -15.11
C LYS A 428 -22.87 4.49 -15.23
N THR A 429 -24.04 4.22 -15.76
CA THR A 429 -24.43 2.86 -16.09
C THR A 429 -23.95 2.53 -17.52
N ASP A 430 -23.57 1.29 -17.78
CA ASP A 430 -23.05 0.79 -19.08
C ASP A 430 -24.03 0.95 -20.28
N ALA A 431 -25.06 1.75 -20.12
CA ALA A 431 -26.16 1.94 -21.08
C ALA A 431 -26.19 3.31 -21.77
N GLU A 432 -25.17 4.17 -21.60
CA GLU A 432 -25.12 5.46 -22.32
C GLU A 432 -23.92 5.62 -23.25
#